data_6cbd6940919ec9552173605521e19dc1
#
_entry.id   6cbd6940919ec9552173605521e19dc1
#
_cell.length_a   1.000
_cell.length_b   1.000
_cell.length_c   1.000
_cell.angle_alpha   90.00
_cell.angle_beta   90.00
_cell.angle_gamma   90.00
#
_symmetry.space_group_name_H-M   'P 1'
#
loop_
_entity.id
_entity.type
_entity.pdbx_description
1 polymer ?
#
loop_
_entity_poly.entity_id
_entity_poly.type
_entity_poly.pdbx_seq_one_letter_code
_entity_poly.pdbx_strand_id
1 'polypeptide(L)'
;MKKLFTLVLLALCIAVLAPTTSKATHLAGGDITWAPTGVPNQFLVKVKLYRDCDPSAIQLPSTVEVCYSSLSLNFAATVTANIVQIIAAPVSICVNVGTNNCAQAGSPGDTEEHTYEVVINLPQQAPDWVFATQTCCRNNAITTLTNPGGAGFLIEARLNNLLAPADNSPVFATLAFSKFCVGNPFYYDQGATDADGDSLVFSLVDAEESSNFSCPYTAASLPYVSGYSGLVPLSSSVPITINPQ
;
A
#
# COMPACT_ATOMS: atom_id res chain seq x y z
N MET A 1 29.31 44.19 18.01
CA MET A 1 28.24 43.35 18.56
C MET A 1 27.04 43.23 17.65
N LYS A 2 26.42 44.33 17.15
CA LYS A 2 25.23 44.23 16.26
C LYS A 2 25.46 43.42 14.97
N LYS A 3 26.60 43.62 14.26
CA LYS A 3 26.93 42.86 13.03
C LYS A 3 27.12 41.36 13.28
N LEU A 4 27.70 40.97 14.42
CA LEU A 4 27.85 39.55 14.79
C LEU A 4 26.49 38.89 15.07
N PHE A 5 25.61 39.59 15.79
CA PHE A 5 24.25 39.13 16.06
C PHE A 5 23.42 38.94 14.79
N THR A 6 23.54 39.86 13.84
CA THR A 6 22.84 39.75 12.53
C THR A 6 23.34 38.57 11.72
N LEU A 7 24.66 38.30 11.72
CA LEU A 7 25.26 37.14 11.05
C LEU A 7 24.79 35.79 11.65
N VAL A 8 24.74 35.74 12.98
CA VAL A 8 24.26 34.52 13.69
C VAL A 8 22.78 34.29 13.42
N LEU A 9 21.98 35.35 13.43
CA LEU A 9 20.53 35.22 13.10
C LEU A 9 20.31 34.78 11.67
N LEU A 10 21.08 35.31 10.71
CA LEU A 10 21.02 34.91 9.30
C LEU A 10 21.44 33.44 9.09
N ALA A 11 22.50 33.00 9.76
CA ALA A 11 22.96 31.61 9.74
C ALA A 11 21.93 30.66 10.34
N LEU A 12 21.23 31.07 11.40
CA LEU A 12 20.17 30.31 12.04
C LEU A 12 18.95 30.18 11.11
N CYS A 13 18.57 31.26 10.42
CA CYS A 13 17.49 31.23 9.43
C CYS A 13 17.81 30.32 8.24
N ILE A 14 19.05 30.32 7.75
CA ILE A 14 19.49 29.44 6.65
C ILE A 14 19.47 27.96 7.10
N ALA A 15 19.84 27.66 8.33
CA ALA A 15 19.80 26.29 8.88
C ALA A 15 18.38 25.74 9.02
N VAL A 16 17.40 26.61 9.32
CA VAL A 16 15.97 26.22 9.41
C VAL A 16 15.33 26.02 8.04
N LEU A 17 15.88 26.67 6.99
CA LEU A 17 15.40 26.57 5.62
C LEU A 17 16.12 25.47 4.81
N ALA A 18 17.01 24.69 5.41
CA ALA A 18 17.63 23.57 4.75
C ALA A 18 16.54 22.56 4.34
N PRO A 19 16.38 22.23 3.03
CA PRO A 19 15.39 21.27 2.62
C PRO A 19 15.73 19.92 3.23
N THR A 20 14.85 19.38 4.05
CA THR A 20 14.91 17.98 4.43
C THR A 20 14.61 17.17 3.19
N THR A 21 15.57 16.40 2.69
CA THR A 21 15.31 15.44 1.60
C THR A 21 14.29 14.43 2.11
N SER A 22 13.04 14.57 1.70
CA SER A 22 12.03 13.52 1.90
C SER A 22 12.47 12.32 1.08
N LYS A 23 12.82 11.23 1.75
CA LYS A 23 13.09 9.96 1.09
C LYS A 23 11.77 9.24 0.94
N ALA A 24 11.33 9.00 -0.29
CA ALA A 24 10.15 8.20 -0.57
C ALA A 24 10.44 6.72 -0.26
N THR A 25 9.43 6.00 0.25
CA THR A 25 9.55 4.57 0.58
C THR A 25 9.59 3.67 -0.64
N HIS A 26 9.34 4.19 -1.85
CA HIS A 26 9.30 3.43 -3.11
C HIS A 26 8.39 2.19 -3.03
N LEU A 27 7.21 2.35 -2.43
CA LEU A 27 6.21 1.28 -2.43
C LEU A 27 5.70 1.03 -3.83
N ALA A 28 5.66 -0.24 -4.22
CA ALA A 28 5.18 -0.71 -5.52
C ALA A 28 3.73 -1.22 -5.44
N GLY A 29 3.31 -1.69 -4.27
CA GLY A 29 1.98 -2.22 -4.06
C GLY A 29 1.79 -2.73 -2.64
N GLY A 30 0.61 -3.28 -2.36
CA GLY A 30 0.30 -3.92 -1.07
C GLY A 30 -1.12 -4.47 -1.07
N ASP A 31 -1.40 -5.35 -0.13
CA ASP A 31 -2.73 -5.90 0.14
C ASP A 31 -2.93 -6.13 1.64
N ILE A 32 -4.20 -6.24 2.04
CA ILE A 32 -4.61 -6.69 3.36
C ILE A 32 -5.54 -7.87 3.18
N THR A 33 -5.27 -8.96 3.90
CA THR A 33 -6.10 -10.15 3.94
C THR A 33 -6.43 -10.52 5.39
N TRP A 34 -7.49 -11.29 5.60
CA TRP A 34 -7.84 -11.85 6.89
C TRP A 34 -8.26 -13.31 6.76
N ALA A 35 -8.12 -14.02 7.86
CA ALA A 35 -8.64 -15.37 8.01
C ALA A 35 -9.12 -15.59 9.45
N PRO A 36 -10.22 -16.33 9.67
CA PRO A 36 -10.67 -16.66 11.03
C PRO A 36 -9.66 -17.60 11.70
N THR A 37 -9.43 -17.40 12.99
CA THR A 37 -8.51 -18.25 13.77
C THR A 37 -9.17 -19.49 14.36
N GLY A 38 -10.49 -19.63 14.18
CA GLY A 38 -11.31 -20.66 14.84
C GLY A 38 -11.88 -20.19 16.20
N VAL A 39 -11.44 -19.06 16.73
CA VAL A 39 -12.04 -18.40 17.89
C VAL A 39 -13.08 -17.40 17.41
N PRO A 40 -14.30 -17.36 18.00
CA PRO A 40 -15.33 -16.42 17.57
C PRO A 40 -14.85 -14.96 17.56
N ASN A 41 -15.14 -14.24 16.49
CA ASN A 41 -14.77 -12.85 16.26
C ASN A 41 -13.25 -12.56 16.28
N GLN A 42 -12.41 -13.58 16.15
CA GLN A 42 -10.97 -13.42 16.10
C GLN A 42 -10.45 -13.73 14.71
N PHE A 43 -9.68 -12.80 14.14
CA PHE A 43 -9.12 -12.89 12.82
C PHE A 43 -7.60 -12.66 12.82
N LEU A 44 -6.88 -13.47 12.07
CA LEU A 44 -5.50 -13.22 11.71
C LEU A 44 -5.51 -12.25 10.52
N VAL A 45 -5.07 -11.04 10.72
CA VAL A 45 -4.93 -10.02 9.67
C VAL A 45 -3.49 -9.99 9.20
N LYS A 46 -3.30 -10.06 7.88
CA LYS A 46 -2.00 -9.97 7.22
C LYS A 46 -1.96 -8.72 6.35
N VAL A 47 -0.88 -7.97 6.47
CA VAL A 47 -0.57 -6.84 5.60
C VAL A 47 0.66 -7.20 4.80
N LYS A 48 0.58 -7.12 3.48
CA LYS A 48 1.71 -7.25 2.57
C LYS A 48 2.03 -5.90 1.96
N LEU A 49 3.31 -5.54 2.00
CA LEU A 49 3.83 -4.34 1.36
C LEU A 49 4.97 -4.73 0.42
N TYR A 50 4.92 -4.24 -0.80
CA TYR A 50 5.95 -4.47 -1.81
C TYR A 50 6.83 -3.24 -1.95
N ARG A 51 8.12 -3.41 -1.68
CA ARG A 51 9.12 -2.35 -1.73
C ARG A 51 10.05 -2.53 -2.92
N ASP A 52 10.34 -1.45 -3.62
CA ASP A 52 11.43 -1.39 -4.60
C ASP A 52 12.77 -1.53 -3.88
N CYS A 53 13.70 -2.30 -4.45
CA CYS A 53 15.05 -2.52 -3.94
C CYS A 53 16.05 -1.42 -4.35
N ASP A 54 15.58 -0.27 -4.86
CA ASP A 54 16.46 0.87 -5.14
C ASP A 54 17.26 1.24 -3.87
N PRO A 55 18.59 1.45 -3.97
CA PRO A 55 19.42 1.81 -2.82
C PRO A 55 19.01 3.10 -2.11
N SER A 56 18.30 3.99 -2.81
CA SER A 56 17.74 5.22 -2.24
C SER A 56 16.40 4.99 -1.52
N ALA A 57 15.76 3.83 -1.71
CA ALA A 57 14.51 3.49 -1.07
C ALA A 57 14.70 3.29 0.44
N ILE A 58 13.78 3.87 1.23
CA ILE A 58 13.78 3.68 2.67
C ILE A 58 13.36 2.25 3.00
N GLN A 59 14.02 1.65 4.00
CA GLN A 59 13.61 0.36 4.55
C GLN A 59 12.23 0.50 5.20
N LEU A 60 11.36 -0.49 4.96
CA LEU A 60 10.10 -0.56 5.66
C LEU A 60 10.33 -0.87 7.16
N PRO A 61 9.49 -0.33 8.04
CA PRO A 61 9.62 -0.55 9.47
C PRO A 61 9.36 -2.02 9.84
N SER A 62 9.83 -2.44 11.00
CA SER A 62 9.54 -3.79 11.54
C SER A 62 8.09 -3.99 11.98
N THR A 63 7.33 -2.92 12.07
CA THR A 63 5.92 -2.92 12.48
C THR A 63 5.11 -1.94 11.65
N VAL A 64 3.84 -2.25 11.44
CA VAL A 64 2.85 -1.32 10.86
C VAL A 64 1.64 -1.21 11.77
N GLU A 65 1.04 -0.03 11.82
CA GLU A 65 -0.21 0.18 12.53
C GLU A 65 -1.39 -0.22 11.65
N VAL A 66 -2.26 -1.05 12.19
CA VAL A 66 -3.52 -1.45 11.56
C VAL A 66 -4.67 -0.82 12.33
N CYS A 67 -5.39 0.08 11.68
CA CYS A 67 -6.67 0.57 12.17
C CYS A 67 -7.74 -0.47 11.87
N TYR A 68 -8.59 -0.78 12.86
CA TYR A 68 -9.79 -1.57 12.64
C TYR A 68 -10.99 -0.84 13.23
N SER A 69 -12.02 -0.67 12.41
CA SER A 69 -13.17 0.16 12.78
C SER A 69 -14.47 -0.39 12.19
N SER A 70 -15.59 -0.04 12.83
CA SER A 70 -16.93 -0.27 12.34
C SER A 70 -17.77 0.97 12.63
N LEU A 71 -18.35 1.53 11.57
CA LEU A 71 -19.19 2.71 11.68
C LEU A 71 -20.51 2.39 12.39
N SER A 72 -21.10 1.23 12.08
CA SER A 72 -22.37 0.80 12.70
C SER A 72 -22.24 0.60 14.21
N LEU A 73 -21.05 0.26 14.71
CA LEU A 73 -20.76 0.11 16.12
C LEU A 73 -20.22 1.38 16.78
N ASN A 74 -19.96 2.41 16.00
CA ASN A 74 -19.22 3.60 16.45
C ASN A 74 -17.91 3.19 17.17
N PHE A 75 -17.19 2.23 16.60
CA PHE A 75 -15.96 1.65 17.16
C PHE A 75 -14.78 1.90 16.27
N ALA A 76 -13.66 2.25 16.87
CA ALA A 76 -12.36 2.33 16.19
C ALA A 76 -11.22 2.05 17.19
N ALA A 77 -10.23 1.29 16.75
CA ALA A 77 -9.03 1.02 17.50
C ALA A 77 -7.84 0.75 16.58
N THR A 78 -6.64 0.87 17.11
CA THR A 78 -5.40 0.59 16.40
C THR A 78 -4.66 -0.56 17.07
N VAL A 79 -4.02 -1.39 16.28
CA VAL A 79 -3.15 -2.49 16.74
C VAL A 79 -1.88 -2.53 15.91
N THR A 80 -0.77 -2.91 16.53
CA THR A 80 0.52 -3.03 15.85
C THR A 80 0.66 -4.44 15.25
N ALA A 81 0.85 -4.53 13.94
CA ALA A 81 1.24 -5.75 13.25
C ALA A 81 2.76 -5.83 13.14
N ASN A 82 3.31 -7.00 13.44
CA ASN A 82 4.75 -7.23 13.41
C ASN A 82 5.15 -7.93 12.13
N ILE A 83 6.35 -7.58 11.62
CA ILE A 83 6.91 -8.27 10.46
C ILE A 83 7.21 -9.73 10.81
N VAL A 84 6.77 -10.64 9.97
CA VAL A 84 6.99 -12.08 10.12
C VAL A 84 7.81 -12.65 8.97
N GLN A 85 7.85 -11.99 7.82
CA GLN A 85 8.56 -12.48 6.66
C GLN A 85 9.01 -11.33 5.75
N ILE A 86 10.19 -11.50 5.15
CA ILE A 86 10.68 -10.70 4.01
C ILE A 86 11.17 -11.69 2.96
N ILE A 87 10.63 -11.59 1.75
CA ILE A 87 11.04 -12.44 0.63
C ILE A 87 11.28 -11.60 -0.63
N ALA A 88 12.19 -12.07 -1.49
CA ALA A 88 12.33 -11.50 -2.81
C ALA A 88 11.05 -11.76 -3.61
N ALA A 89 10.51 -10.72 -4.22
CA ALA A 89 9.31 -10.78 -5.04
C ALA A 89 9.73 -10.70 -6.53
N PRO A 90 9.83 -11.84 -7.22
CA PRO A 90 10.30 -11.87 -8.61
C PRO A 90 9.27 -11.27 -9.54
N VAL A 91 9.60 -10.15 -10.16
CA VAL A 91 8.77 -9.56 -11.21
C VAL A 91 9.61 -9.11 -12.38
N SER A 92 9.71 -9.93 -13.39
CA SER A 92 10.18 -9.47 -14.70
C SER A 92 9.49 -10.22 -15.82
N ILE A 93 8.75 -9.49 -16.63
CA ILE A 93 8.18 -9.98 -17.89
C ILE A 93 9.10 -9.59 -19.06
N CYS A 94 10.01 -8.63 -18.86
CA CYS A 94 10.96 -8.20 -19.85
C CYS A 94 12.22 -9.08 -19.81
N VAL A 95 12.53 -9.71 -20.92
CA VAL A 95 13.78 -10.50 -21.09
C VAL A 95 14.96 -9.56 -20.90
N ASN A 96 15.92 -9.91 -20.03
CA ASN A 96 17.12 -9.16 -19.66
C ASN A 96 17.02 -8.12 -18.53
N VAL A 97 16.01 -8.16 -17.69
CA VAL A 97 16.06 -7.47 -16.40
C VAL A 97 16.71 -8.40 -15.37
N GLY A 98 17.72 -7.90 -14.68
CA GLY A 98 18.58 -8.68 -13.78
C GLY A 98 17.85 -9.49 -12.72
N THR A 99 18.58 -10.35 -12.05
CA THR A 99 18.05 -11.24 -11.00
C THR A 99 17.54 -10.46 -9.81
N ASN A 100 16.36 -10.85 -9.31
CA ASN A 100 15.74 -10.29 -8.10
C ASN A 100 16.63 -10.51 -6.87
N ASN A 101 17.37 -9.50 -6.48
CA ASN A 101 18.20 -9.60 -5.31
C ASN A 101 18.40 -8.24 -4.63
N CYS A 102 17.57 -7.93 -3.65
CA CYS A 102 17.77 -6.77 -2.79
C CYS A 102 19.13 -6.79 -2.06
N ALA A 103 19.79 -7.95 -1.96
CA ALA A 103 21.13 -8.07 -1.41
C ALA A 103 22.23 -7.57 -2.38
N GLN A 104 21.93 -7.45 -3.67
CA GLN A 104 22.81 -6.83 -4.66
C GLN A 104 22.31 -5.42 -4.96
N ALA A 105 22.70 -4.46 -4.11
CA ALA A 105 22.33 -3.07 -4.24
C ALA A 105 22.52 -2.57 -5.68
N GLY A 106 21.43 -2.11 -6.31
CA GLY A 106 21.46 -1.37 -7.55
C GLY A 106 20.90 -2.06 -8.79
N SER A 107 20.21 -3.20 -8.68
CA SER A 107 19.43 -3.73 -9.81
C SER A 107 18.11 -2.97 -9.92
N PRO A 108 17.94 -2.07 -10.92
CA PRO A 108 16.66 -1.38 -11.11
C PRO A 108 15.57 -2.41 -11.36
N GLY A 109 14.55 -2.37 -10.52
CA GLY A 109 13.39 -3.21 -10.71
C GLY A 109 13.29 -4.45 -9.84
N ASP A 110 14.21 -4.70 -8.94
CA ASP A 110 14.03 -5.70 -7.91
C ASP A 110 13.04 -5.23 -6.86
N THR A 111 12.28 -6.16 -6.28
CA THR A 111 11.24 -5.87 -5.29
C THR A 111 11.30 -6.92 -4.20
N GLU A 112 10.94 -6.54 -2.99
CA GLU A 112 10.75 -7.48 -1.88
C GLU A 112 9.35 -7.32 -1.27
N GLU A 113 8.78 -8.44 -0.86
CA GLU A 113 7.52 -8.51 -0.11
C GLU A 113 7.83 -8.53 1.38
N HIS A 114 7.23 -7.62 2.12
CA HIS A 114 7.24 -7.57 3.57
C HIS A 114 5.86 -7.99 4.07
N THR A 115 5.78 -9.08 4.81
CA THR A 115 4.55 -9.58 5.40
C THR A 115 4.52 -9.26 6.89
N TYR A 116 3.44 -8.60 7.33
CA TYR A 116 3.14 -8.30 8.72
C TYR A 116 1.90 -9.05 9.16
N GLU A 117 1.88 -9.51 10.41
CA GLU A 117 0.73 -10.23 10.94
C GLU A 117 0.32 -9.71 12.31
N VAL A 118 -0.99 -9.75 12.56
CA VAL A 118 -1.56 -9.47 13.86
C VAL A 118 -2.88 -10.22 14.04
N VAL A 119 -3.13 -10.71 15.24
CA VAL A 119 -4.43 -11.28 15.62
C VAL A 119 -5.30 -10.17 16.21
N ILE A 120 -6.48 -9.97 15.62
CA ILE A 120 -7.46 -8.97 16.05
C ILE A 120 -8.68 -9.67 16.65
N ASN A 121 -9.06 -9.26 17.84
CA ASN A 121 -10.31 -9.66 18.49
C ASN A 121 -11.34 -8.54 18.27
N LEU A 122 -12.32 -8.80 17.42
CA LEU A 122 -13.43 -7.89 17.20
C LEU A 122 -14.39 -7.96 18.39
N PRO A 123 -14.84 -6.82 18.96
CA PRO A 123 -15.67 -6.83 20.17
C PRO A 123 -17.04 -7.47 19.95
N GLN A 124 -17.55 -7.44 18.72
CA GLN A 124 -18.80 -8.07 18.32
C GLN A 124 -18.87 -8.17 16.78
N GLN A 125 -19.89 -8.85 16.28
CA GLN A 125 -20.18 -8.92 14.85
C GLN A 125 -20.73 -7.59 14.34
N ALA A 126 -20.33 -7.21 13.10
CA ALA A 126 -20.86 -6.05 12.42
C ALA A 126 -20.81 -6.27 10.89
N PRO A 127 -21.66 -5.55 10.12
CA PRO A 127 -21.70 -5.68 8.67
C PRO A 127 -20.58 -4.90 7.97
N ASP A 128 -19.78 -4.11 8.68
CA ASP A 128 -18.98 -3.03 8.12
C ASP A 128 -17.60 -2.86 8.77
N TRP A 129 -16.97 -3.95 9.21
CA TRP A 129 -15.59 -3.90 9.68
C TRP A 129 -14.65 -3.48 8.55
N VAL A 130 -13.74 -2.57 8.85
CA VAL A 130 -12.67 -2.12 7.96
C VAL A 130 -11.34 -2.32 8.67
N PHE A 131 -10.41 -2.97 8.00
CA PHE A 131 -8.99 -3.03 8.37
C PHE A 131 -8.22 -2.13 7.42
N ALA A 132 -7.41 -1.23 7.93
CA ALA A 132 -6.66 -0.30 7.09
C ALA A 132 -5.26 -0.03 7.66
N THR A 133 -4.33 0.22 6.77
CA THR A 133 -3.01 0.76 7.11
C THR A 133 -2.58 1.79 6.07
N GLN A 134 -1.77 2.74 6.50
CA GLN A 134 -1.16 3.70 5.60
C GLN A 134 0.32 3.83 5.89
N THR A 135 1.11 3.82 4.84
CA THR A 135 2.56 4.06 4.91
C THR A 135 2.90 5.28 4.05
N CYS A 136 3.73 6.17 4.51
CA CYS A 136 4.31 7.22 3.69
C CYS A 136 5.59 6.68 3.04
N CYS A 137 5.84 6.92 1.79
CA CYS A 137 5.06 7.64 0.81
C CYS A 137 5.10 6.84 -0.49
N ARG A 138 4.26 7.19 -1.48
CA ARG A 138 4.27 6.54 -2.80
C ARG A 138 5.59 6.80 -3.52
N ASN A 139 5.90 5.98 -4.53
CA ASN A 139 7.08 6.17 -5.35
C ASN A 139 7.00 7.50 -6.12
N ASN A 140 8.04 8.32 -5.99
CA ASN A 140 8.11 9.62 -6.63
C ASN A 140 8.24 9.54 -8.18
N ALA A 141 8.54 8.37 -8.71
CA ALA A 141 8.57 8.10 -10.15
C ALA A 141 7.18 7.90 -10.78
N ILE A 142 6.11 7.87 -9.99
CA ILE A 142 4.74 7.80 -10.53
C ILE A 142 4.43 9.10 -11.27
N THR A 143 4.18 9.00 -12.58
CA THR A 143 3.95 10.16 -13.47
C THR A 143 2.48 10.50 -13.65
N THR A 144 1.57 9.70 -13.14
CA THR A 144 0.11 9.85 -13.32
C THR A 144 -0.58 10.54 -12.13
N LEU A 145 0.11 10.67 -11.00
CA LEU A 145 -0.35 11.42 -9.82
C LEU A 145 0.39 12.75 -9.69
N THR A 146 -0.29 13.72 -9.08
CA THR A 146 0.27 15.07 -8.83
C THR A 146 1.12 15.05 -7.61
N ASN A 147 2.26 14.94 -7.35
CA ASN A 147 3.06 14.87 -6.11
C ASN A 147 2.98 13.54 -5.38
N PRO A 148 3.25 12.42 -6.05
CA PRO A 148 3.15 11.10 -5.43
C PRO A 148 4.11 10.89 -4.26
N GLY A 149 5.31 11.48 -4.29
CA GLY A 149 6.31 11.34 -3.22
C GLY A 149 5.93 12.03 -1.89
N GLY A 150 4.86 12.83 -1.88
CA GLY A 150 4.27 13.39 -0.66
C GLY A 150 2.97 12.70 -0.24
N ALA A 151 2.47 11.76 -1.05
CA ALA A 151 1.19 11.12 -0.86
C ALA A 151 1.30 9.79 -0.10
N GLY A 152 0.38 9.55 0.84
CA GLY A 152 0.27 8.30 1.58
C GLY A 152 -0.13 7.13 0.68
N PHE A 153 0.33 5.94 1.02
CA PHE A 153 -0.09 4.68 0.43
C PHE A 153 -1.07 4.01 1.40
N LEU A 154 -2.37 4.30 1.21
CA LEU A 154 -3.47 3.71 1.98
C LEU A 154 -3.90 2.41 1.31
N ILE A 155 -4.08 1.37 2.11
CA ILE A 155 -4.74 0.12 1.71
C ILE A 155 -5.77 -0.25 2.77
N GLU A 156 -6.89 -0.81 2.33
CA GLU A 156 -7.97 -1.23 3.21
C GLU A 156 -8.59 -2.56 2.76
N ALA A 157 -9.19 -3.26 3.72
CA ALA A 157 -9.96 -4.46 3.50
C ALA A 157 -11.23 -4.43 4.36
N ARG A 158 -12.33 -5.01 3.86
CA ARG A 158 -13.66 -4.92 4.49
C ARG A 158 -14.21 -6.29 4.78
N LEU A 159 -14.74 -6.48 5.99
CA LEU A 159 -15.30 -7.73 6.48
C LEU A 159 -16.73 -7.51 7.00
N ASN A 160 -17.64 -8.37 6.60
CA ASN A 160 -18.99 -8.48 7.15
C ASN A 160 -19.14 -9.77 7.93
N ASN A 161 -18.63 -9.79 9.18
CA ASN A 161 -18.73 -10.98 10.01
C ASN A 161 -20.10 -11.16 10.70
N LEU A 162 -21.07 -10.27 10.41
CA LEU A 162 -22.45 -10.47 10.83
C LEU A 162 -23.16 -11.48 9.92
N LEU A 163 -22.90 -11.44 8.62
CA LEU A 163 -23.46 -12.40 7.65
C LEU A 163 -22.60 -13.66 7.55
N ALA A 164 -21.29 -13.53 7.56
CA ALA A 164 -20.33 -14.59 7.43
C ALA A 164 -19.31 -14.57 8.59
N PRO A 165 -19.64 -15.17 9.75
CA PRO A 165 -18.82 -15.06 10.96
C PRO A 165 -17.43 -15.69 10.87
N ALA A 166 -17.22 -16.61 9.92
CA ALA A 166 -15.96 -17.33 9.72
C ALA A 166 -15.41 -17.15 8.29
N ASP A 167 -15.72 -16.02 7.69
CA ASP A 167 -15.31 -15.66 6.34
C ASP A 167 -13.79 -15.47 6.22
N ASN A 168 -13.23 -15.91 5.09
CA ASN A 168 -11.87 -15.61 4.69
C ASN A 168 -11.88 -14.51 3.62
N SER A 169 -10.90 -13.65 3.62
CA SER A 169 -10.75 -12.71 2.52
C SER A 169 -10.26 -13.42 1.25
N PRO A 170 -10.57 -12.88 0.07
CA PRO A 170 -9.86 -13.26 -1.15
C PRO A 170 -8.35 -13.13 -0.97
N VAL A 171 -7.60 -14.01 -1.62
CA VAL A 171 -6.14 -14.01 -1.63
C VAL A 171 -5.64 -13.89 -3.06
N PHE A 172 -4.72 -12.97 -3.30
CA PHE A 172 -4.07 -12.80 -4.59
C PHE A 172 -2.87 -13.73 -4.71
N ALA A 173 -2.85 -14.58 -5.75
CA ALA A 173 -1.71 -15.43 -6.07
C ALA A 173 -0.63 -14.69 -6.86
N THR A 174 -1.01 -13.63 -7.57
CA THR A 174 -0.12 -12.75 -8.32
C THR A 174 0.21 -11.52 -7.49
N LEU A 175 1.43 -11.02 -7.59
CA LEU A 175 1.88 -9.85 -6.84
C LEU A 175 1.02 -8.62 -7.15
N ALA A 176 0.76 -7.79 -6.14
CA ALA A 176 -0.05 -6.57 -6.26
C ALA A 176 0.61 -5.44 -7.09
N PHE A 177 1.58 -5.76 -7.91
CA PHE A 177 2.22 -4.85 -8.86
C PHE A 177 2.78 -5.65 -10.03
N SER A 178 3.04 -4.96 -11.15
CA SER A 178 3.55 -5.59 -12.37
C SER A 178 4.50 -4.67 -13.12
N LYS A 179 5.43 -5.27 -13.87
CA LYS A 179 6.34 -4.58 -14.78
C LYS A 179 6.04 -5.04 -16.20
N PHE A 180 5.83 -4.08 -17.09
CA PHE A 180 5.49 -4.33 -18.48
C PHE A 180 6.48 -3.65 -19.43
N CYS A 181 6.73 -4.26 -20.58
CA CYS A 181 7.54 -3.67 -21.62
C CYS A 181 6.73 -2.67 -22.43
N VAL A 182 7.20 -1.45 -22.52
CA VAL A 182 6.55 -0.38 -23.32
C VAL A 182 6.44 -0.83 -24.78
N GLY A 183 5.29 -0.54 -25.38
CA GLY A 183 5.01 -0.86 -26.78
C GLY A 183 4.52 -2.28 -27.05
N ASN A 184 4.39 -3.12 -26.02
CA ASN A 184 3.82 -4.46 -26.14
C ASN A 184 2.43 -4.51 -25.49
N PRO A 185 1.48 -5.28 -26.04
CA PRO A 185 0.25 -5.60 -25.33
C PRO A 185 0.57 -6.46 -24.10
N PHE A 186 -0.16 -6.23 -23.03
CA PHE A 186 -0.04 -7.05 -21.82
C PHE A 186 -1.40 -7.46 -21.31
N TYR A 187 -1.43 -8.59 -20.62
CA TYR A 187 -2.55 -9.08 -19.83
C TYR A 187 -2.03 -9.31 -18.41
N TYR A 188 -2.81 -8.87 -17.45
CA TYR A 188 -2.49 -9.04 -16.05
C TYR A 188 -3.66 -9.74 -15.36
N ASP A 189 -3.37 -10.89 -14.77
CA ASP A 189 -4.31 -11.64 -13.95
C ASP A 189 -3.80 -11.61 -12.51
N GLN A 190 -4.60 -11.10 -11.59
CA GLN A 190 -4.28 -11.09 -10.16
C GLN A 190 -4.34 -12.48 -9.54
N GLY A 191 -4.97 -13.45 -10.21
CA GLY A 191 -5.08 -14.82 -9.74
C GLY A 191 -5.78 -14.92 -8.39
N ALA A 192 -6.80 -14.08 -8.15
CA ALA A 192 -7.49 -14.08 -6.87
C ALA A 192 -8.29 -15.37 -6.69
N THR A 193 -8.22 -15.92 -5.48
CA THR A 193 -8.99 -17.08 -5.05
C THR A 193 -9.64 -16.80 -3.72
N ASP A 194 -10.80 -17.37 -3.51
CA ASP A 194 -11.52 -17.31 -2.26
C ASP A 194 -11.61 -18.72 -1.63
N ALA A 195 -11.28 -18.85 -0.34
CA ALA A 195 -11.24 -20.15 0.33
C ALA A 195 -12.65 -20.69 0.62
N ASP A 196 -13.64 -19.81 0.73
CA ASP A 196 -15.04 -20.15 1.01
C ASP A 196 -15.82 -20.37 -0.29
N GLY A 197 -15.20 -20.07 -1.44
CA GLY A 197 -15.79 -20.26 -2.78
C GLY A 197 -16.70 -19.11 -3.19
N ASP A 198 -16.51 -17.93 -2.61
CA ASP A 198 -17.27 -16.73 -2.94
C ASP A 198 -16.94 -16.21 -4.34
N SER A 199 -17.94 -15.59 -4.97
CA SER A 199 -17.76 -14.95 -6.28
C SER A 199 -16.96 -13.68 -6.15
N LEU A 200 -15.88 -13.57 -6.93
CA LEU A 200 -15.01 -12.40 -6.93
C LEU A 200 -15.39 -11.43 -8.06
N VAL A 201 -15.36 -10.15 -7.75
CA VAL A 201 -15.59 -9.06 -8.71
C VAL A 201 -14.44 -8.07 -8.63
N PHE A 202 -13.85 -7.73 -9.77
CA PHE A 202 -12.75 -6.80 -9.87
C PHE A 202 -13.20 -5.44 -10.39
N SER A 203 -12.66 -4.37 -9.86
CA SER A 203 -12.85 -3.01 -10.34
C SER A 203 -11.59 -2.17 -10.18
N LEU A 204 -11.46 -1.14 -11.04
CA LEU A 204 -10.47 -0.08 -10.86
C LEU A 204 -11.08 1.01 -10.00
N VAL A 205 -10.29 1.52 -9.05
CA VAL A 205 -10.68 2.62 -8.16
C VAL A 205 -9.59 3.68 -8.13
N ASP A 206 -9.93 4.88 -7.69
CA ASP A 206 -8.94 5.93 -7.49
C ASP A 206 -7.96 5.55 -6.39
N ALA A 207 -6.72 6.01 -6.52
CA ALA A 207 -5.75 5.94 -5.44
C ALA A 207 -6.15 6.89 -4.33
N GLU A 208 -6.09 6.45 -3.10
CA GLU A 208 -6.53 7.21 -1.92
C GLU A 208 -5.41 7.38 -0.90
N GLU A 209 -5.57 8.40 -0.06
CA GLU A 209 -4.80 8.60 1.16
C GLU A 209 -5.67 9.18 2.27
N SER A 210 -5.18 9.10 3.49
CA SER A 210 -5.65 9.92 4.60
C SER A 210 -4.61 10.96 4.93
N SER A 211 -4.95 12.24 4.90
CA SER A 211 -4.03 13.35 5.17
C SER A 211 -3.44 13.32 6.59
N ASN A 212 -4.13 12.68 7.50
CA ASN A 212 -3.70 12.46 8.88
C ASN A 212 -4.22 11.10 9.33
N PHE A 213 -3.50 10.03 8.95
CA PHE A 213 -3.92 8.67 9.26
C PHE A 213 -4.02 8.45 10.77
N SER A 214 -5.25 8.43 11.24
CA SER A 214 -5.64 8.11 12.62
C SER A 214 -6.80 7.11 12.59
N CYS A 215 -7.11 6.45 13.66
CA CYS A 215 -8.24 5.51 13.70
C CYS A 215 -9.42 6.10 14.49
N PRO A 216 -10.62 6.30 13.90
CA PRO A 216 -10.94 6.10 12.50
C PRO A 216 -10.27 7.13 11.57
N TYR A 217 -10.07 6.79 10.32
CA TYR A 217 -9.50 7.68 9.31
C TYR A 217 -10.58 8.15 8.32
N THR A 218 -10.24 9.19 7.55
CA THR A 218 -11.01 9.63 6.40
C THR A 218 -10.12 9.55 5.17
N ALA A 219 -10.50 8.72 4.21
CA ALA A 219 -9.82 8.58 2.93
C ALA A 219 -10.28 9.67 1.95
N ALA A 220 -9.39 10.12 1.09
CA ALA A 220 -9.67 11.01 -0.01
C ALA A 220 -8.88 10.57 -1.25
N SER A 221 -9.52 10.68 -2.42
CA SER A 221 -8.86 10.40 -3.70
C SER A 221 -7.69 11.35 -3.94
N LEU A 222 -6.59 10.80 -4.42
CA LEU A 222 -5.42 11.59 -4.78
C LEU A 222 -5.64 12.38 -6.06
N PRO A 223 -5.02 13.56 -6.19
CA PRO A 223 -5.08 14.35 -7.42
C PRO A 223 -4.25 13.70 -8.52
N TYR A 224 -4.89 13.42 -9.65
CA TYR A 224 -4.25 12.90 -10.85
C TYR A 224 -3.75 14.02 -11.76
N VAL A 225 -2.73 13.72 -12.54
CA VAL A 225 -2.34 14.56 -13.67
C VAL A 225 -3.44 14.51 -14.74
N SER A 226 -3.66 15.60 -15.46
CA SER A 226 -4.72 15.70 -16.49
C SER A 226 -4.68 14.53 -17.46
N GLY A 227 -5.82 13.90 -17.69
CA GLY A 227 -5.97 12.72 -18.54
C GLY A 227 -5.85 11.37 -17.84
N TYR A 228 -5.51 11.34 -16.55
CA TYR A 228 -5.43 10.12 -15.75
C TYR A 228 -6.48 10.10 -14.63
N SER A 229 -6.81 8.90 -14.18
CA SER A 229 -7.72 8.61 -13.07
C SER A 229 -7.53 7.17 -12.63
N GLY A 230 -8.25 6.70 -11.62
CA GLY A 230 -8.30 5.27 -11.28
C GLY A 230 -8.75 4.38 -12.43
N LEU A 231 -9.66 4.88 -13.29
CA LEU A 231 -10.13 4.17 -14.48
C LEU A 231 -9.18 4.31 -15.69
N VAL A 232 -8.29 5.29 -15.68
CA VAL A 232 -7.27 5.52 -16.71
C VAL A 232 -5.90 5.63 -16.03
N PRO A 233 -5.40 4.53 -15.44
CA PRO A 233 -4.20 4.57 -14.59
C PRO A 233 -2.89 4.68 -15.36
N LEU A 234 -2.89 4.38 -16.65
CA LEU A 234 -1.71 4.34 -17.51
C LEU A 234 -2.00 4.95 -18.88
N SER A 235 -0.96 5.48 -19.54
CA SER A 235 -1.02 5.83 -20.95
C SER A 235 -1.06 4.57 -21.80
N SER A 236 -2.08 4.41 -22.64
CA SER A 236 -2.27 3.25 -23.50
C SER A 236 -2.81 3.65 -24.86
N SER A 237 -2.43 2.93 -25.92
CA SER A 237 -2.95 3.13 -27.29
C SER A 237 -4.38 2.61 -27.45
N VAL A 238 -4.84 1.76 -26.55
CA VAL A 238 -6.22 1.27 -26.44
C VAL A 238 -6.68 1.45 -24.99
N PRO A 239 -7.98 1.62 -24.73
CA PRO A 239 -8.48 1.70 -23.36
C PRO A 239 -8.08 0.49 -22.53
N ILE A 240 -7.68 0.75 -21.28
CA ILE A 240 -7.48 -0.33 -20.32
C ILE A 240 -8.85 -0.85 -19.93
N THR A 241 -9.00 -2.16 -20.00
CA THR A 241 -10.25 -2.84 -19.62
C THR A 241 -9.95 -3.83 -18.51
N ILE A 242 -10.88 -3.99 -17.59
CA ILE A 242 -10.85 -5.03 -16.57
C ILE A 242 -11.96 -6.03 -16.85
N ASN A 243 -11.63 -7.32 -16.78
CA ASN A 243 -12.66 -8.34 -16.70
C ASN A 243 -13.13 -8.39 -15.23
N PRO A 244 -14.41 -8.11 -14.94
CA PRO A 244 -14.90 -8.09 -13.56
C PRO A 244 -15.08 -9.48 -12.95
N GLN A 245 -14.88 -10.56 -13.73
CA GLN A 245 -15.02 -11.95 -13.28
C GLN A 245 -13.81 -12.78 -13.65
#